data_017f303bc9b3bd8c9eddd47c3eebb0c3
#
_entry.id   017f303bc9b3bd8c9eddd47c3eebb0c3
#
_cell.length_a   1.000
_cell.length_b   1.000
_cell.length_c   1.000
_cell.angle_alpha   90.00
_cell.angle_beta   90.00
_cell.angle_gamma   90.00
#
_symmetry.space_group_name_H-M   'P 1'
#
loop_
_entity.id
_entity.type
_entity.pdbx_description
1 polymer ?
#
loop_
_entity_poly.entity_id
_entity_poly.type
_entity_poly.pdbx_seq_one_letter_code
_entity_poly.pdbx_strand_id
1 'polypeptide(L)'
;INDAEAIEDLTSQLMKADPSDVMSLLNLQEIGEILARWPNLELATTSTDTINVVVETKLSSFCAWYEFFPRSAEGIEGKHSTFRDCLPRIEDAKAIGFDIIYFPPIHPIGISHRKGKNNSVTCESGDVGSPWAIGAEEGGHRSVEPQLGTIDDFVWLLKKARKMGMEIALDFAINCSPNHPYVAEHPEWFYRRPDG
;
A
#
# COMPACT_ATOMS: atom_id res chain seq x y z
N ILE A 1 21.56 -16.99 25.50
CA ILE A 1 21.46 -16.80 26.97
C ILE A 1 20.08 -16.25 27.22
N ASN A 2 19.37 -16.84 28.17
CA ASN A 2 18.04 -16.35 28.55
C ASN A 2 18.23 -15.15 29.52
N ASP A 3 17.26 -14.23 29.57
CA ASP A 3 17.35 -12.98 30.36
C ASP A 3 17.61 -13.25 31.85
N ALA A 4 17.08 -14.35 32.40
CA ALA A 4 17.32 -14.75 33.79
C ALA A 4 18.78 -15.13 34.05
N GLU A 5 19.38 -15.92 33.16
CA GLU A 5 20.79 -16.31 33.26
C GLU A 5 21.72 -15.10 33.16
N ALA A 6 21.39 -14.14 32.26
CA ALA A 6 22.16 -12.91 32.13
C ALA A 6 22.10 -12.04 33.41
N ILE A 7 20.95 -11.96 34.07
CA ILE A 7 20.78 -11.24 35.34
C ILE A 7 21.53 -11.95 36.48
N GLU A 8 21.47 -13.28 36.55
CA GLU A 8 22.20 -14.05 37.56
C GLU A 8 23.73 -13.90 37.41
N ASP A 9 24.23 -13.94 36.17
CA ASP A 9 25.66 -13.74 35.90
C ASP A 9 26.09 -12.31 36.27
N LEU A 10 25.32 -11.27 35.88
CA LEU A 10 25.59 -9.89 36.29
C LEU A 10 25.59 -9.73 37.80
N THR A 11 24.60 -10.34 38.47
CA THR A 11 24.53 -10.31 39.94
C THR A 11 25.80 -10.90 40.57
N SER A 12 26.27 -12.04 40.04
CA SER A 12 27.49 -12.67 40.48
C SER A 12 28.74 -11.81 40.22
N GLN A 13 28.80 -11.10 39.12
CA GLN A 13 29.87 -10.16 38.79
C GLN A 13 29.88 -8.94 39.74
N LEU A 14 28.70 -8.34 39.96
CA LEU A 14 28.55 -7.21 40.85
C LEU A 14 28.96 -7.50 42.32
N MET A 15 28.66 -8.72 42.78
CA MET A 15 29.03 -9.15 44.14
C MET A 15 30.55 -9.33 44.32
N LYS A 16 31.30 -9.44 43.24
CA LYS A 16 32.76 -9.65 43.22
C LYS A 16 33.52 -8.43 42.72
N ALA A 17 32.82 -7.42 42.18
CA ALA A 17 33.43 -6.25 41.58
C ALA A 17 34.00 -5.26 42.62
N ASP A 18 35.10 -4.61 42.27
CA ASP A 18 35.55 -3.45 42.98
C ASP A 18 34.58 -2.27 42.81
N PRO A 19 34.46 -1.36 43.82
CA PRO A 19 33.57 -0.23 43.73
C PRO A 19 33.76 0.64 42.48
N SER A 20 34.97 0.71 41.94
CA SER A 20 35.29 1.42 40.68
C SER A 20 34.64 0.82 39.43
N ASP A 21 34.36 -0.47 39.45
CA ASP A 21 33.90 -1.22 38.27
C ASP A 21 32.37 -1.41 38.24
N VAL A 22 31.70 -1.21 39.38
CA VAL A 22 30.26 -1.38 39.54
C VAL A 22 29.48 -0.54 38.52
N MET A 23 29.82 0.73 38.35
CA MET A 23 29.13 1.61 37.40
C MET A 23 29.31 1.18 35.94
N SER A 24 30.46 0.62 35.63
CA SER A 24 30.69 0.09 34.29
C SER A 24 29.84 -1.15 34.00
N LEU A 25 29.67 -2.05 34.94
CA LEU A 25 28.82 -3.22 34.85
C LEU A 25 27.33 -2.85 34.75
N LEU A 26 26.88 -1.88 35.53
CA LEU A 26 25.48 -1.42 35.49
C LEU A 26 25.11 -0.67 34.21
N ASN A 27 26.07 -0.07 33.52
CA ASN A 27 25.86 0.65 32.27
C ASN A 27 26.01 -0.19 31.02
N LEU A 28 26.10 -1.53 31.13
CA LEU A 28 26.06 -2.40 29.95
C LEU A 28 24.74 -2.26 29.22
N GLN A 29 24.78 -1.99 27.92
CA GLN A 29 23.60 -1.83 27.07
C GLN A 29 22.65 -3.02 27.18
N GLU A 30 23.19 -4.24 27.21
CA GLU A 30 22.42 -5.48 27.31
C GLU A 30 21.54 -5.51 28.57
N ILE A 31 22.07 -5.05 29.70
CA ILE A 31 21.34 -4.99 30.97
C ILE A 31 20.21 -3.95 30.90
N GLY A 32 20.46 -2.79 30.29
CA GLY A 32 19.44 -1.78 30.06
C GLY A 32 18.27 -2.33 29.20
N GLU A 33 18.58 -3.10 28.19
CA GLU A 33 17.57 -3.77 27.32
C GLU A 33 16.78 -4.84 28.09
N ILE A 34 17.42 -5.63 28.95
CA ILE A 34 16.74 -6.63 29.80
C ILE A 34 15.81 -5.94 30.80
N LEU A 35 16.27 -4.91 31.49
CA LEU A 35 15.45 -4.16 32.45
C LEU A 35 14.28 -3.45 31.79
N ALA A 36 14.45 -2.97 30.56
CA ALA A 36 13.36 -2.37 29.78
C ALA A 36 12.27 -3.41 29.38
N ARG A 37 12.66 -4.68 29.18
CA ARG A 37 11.69 -5.77 28.92
C ARG A 37 10.94 -6.22 30.17
N TRP A 38 11.56 -6.09 31.36
CA TRP A 38 11.04 -6.56 32.64
C TRP A 38 10.98 -5.41 33.69
N PRO A 39 10.20 -4.35 33.43
CA PRO A 39 10.12 -3.23 34.37
C PRO A 39 9.45 -3.67 35.68
N ASN A 40 9.97 -3.19 36.81
CA ASN A 40 9.26 -3.31 38.08
C ASN A 40 8.07 -2.34 38.10
N LEU A 41 6.86 -2.87 38.09
CA LEU A 41 5.63 -2.10 38.04
C LEU A 41 4.99 -1.85 39.41
N GLU A 42 5.60 -2.30 40.52
CA GLU A 42 5.04 -2.12 41.87
C GLU A 42 4.85 -0.65 42.25
N LEU A 43 5.72 0.24 41.76
CA LEU A 43 5.64 1.68 42.00
C LEU A 43 5.15 2.47 40.77
N ALA A 44 4.67 1.78 39.75
CA ALA A 44 4.20 2.42 38.53
C ALA A 44 2.87 3.16 38.79
N THR A 45 2.79 4.40 38.29
CA THR A 45 1.54 5.13 38.20
C THR A 45 1.01 5.03 36.78
N THR A 46 -0.22 4.58 36.66
CA THR A 46 -0.89 4.48 35.35
C THR A 46 -1.74 5.72 35.11
N SER A 47 -1.58 6.37 33.97
CA SER A 47 -2.49 7.45 33.55
C SER A 47 -3.89 6.90 33.33
N THR A 48 -4.90 7.63 33.80
CA THR A 48 -6.30 7.34 33.52
C THR A 48 -6.70 7.69 32.09
N ASP A 49 -5.92 8.58 31.46
CA ASP A 49 -6.17 9.06 30.10
C ASP A 49 -5.39 8.23 29.09
N THR A 50 -6.08 7.77 28.07
CA THR A 50 -5.47 7.09 26.94
C THR A 50 -5.05 8.12 25.89
N ILE A 51 -3.77 8.15 25.55
CA ILE A 51 -3.24 8.99 24.48
C ILE A 51 -3.04 8.12 23.26
N ASN A 52 -3.74 8.45 22.16
CA ASN A 52 -3.55 7.79 20.89
C ASN A 52 -2.32 8.40 20.18
N VAL A 53 -1.34 7.54 19.88
CA VAL A 53 -0.14 7.93 19.14
C VAL A 53 -0.18 7.24 17.78
N VAL A 54 -0.18 8.03 16.70
CA VAL A 54 -0.06 7.52 15.33
C VAL A 54 1.40 7.61 14.92
N VAL A 55 1.98 6.46 14.57
CA VAL A 55 3.36 6.39 14.07
C VAL A 55 3.31 6.26 12.56
N GLU A 56 3.68 7.33 11.88
CA GLU A 56 3.72 7.39 10.43
C GLU A 56 5.06 6.88 9.88
N THR A 57 5.05 6.44 8.63
CA THR A 57 6.26 6.06 7.91
C THR A 57 7.04 7.32 7.47
N LYS A 58 8.32 7.16 7.12
CA LYS A 58 9.10 8.28 6.57
C LYS A 58 8.50 8.86 5.28
N LEU A 59 7.80 8.02 4.49
CA LEU A 59 7.13 8.43 3.26
C LEU A 59 5.98 9.41 3.47
N SER A 60 5.35 9.43 4.67
CA SER A 60 4.30 10.40 4.98
C SER A 60 4.83 11.82 5.19
N SER A 61 6.11 11.99 5.49
CA SER A 61 6.74 13.32 5.59
C SER A 61 7.10 13.91 4.23
N PHE A 62 7.59 13.06 3.33
CA PHE A 62 7.94 13.42 1.95
C PHE A 62 8.04 12.17 1.09
N CYS A 63 7.45 12.21 -0.10
CA CYS A 63 7.61 11.18 -1.13
C CYS A 63 7.33 11.77 -2.52
N ALA A 64 7.98 11.23 -3.53
CA ALA A 64 7.75 11.55 -4.93
C ALA A 64 6.91 10.44 -5.59
N TRP A 65 5.85 10.84 -6.29
CA TRP A 65 4.91 9.93 -6.94
C TRP A 65 5.08 9.97 -8.46
N TYR A 66 5.03 8.81 -9.10
CA TYR A 66 5.06 8.66 -10.55
C TYR A 66 3.77 7.99 -11.02
N GLU A 67 2.95 8.72 -11.77
CA GLU A 67 1.70 8.24 -12.34
C GLU A 67 1.91 7.71 -13.75
N PHE A 68 1.33 6.55 -14.05
CA PHE A 68 1.13 6.09 -15.42
C PHE A 68 -0.04 5.10 -15.52
N PHE A 69 -0.64 5.02 -16.71
CA PHE A 69 -1.69 4.06 -16.99
C PHE A 69 -1.06 2.67 -17.22
N PRO A 70 -1.41 1.62 -16.44
CA PRO A 70 -0.87 0.28 -16.63
C PRO A 70 -1.04 -0.23 -18.07
N ARG A 71 -2.19 0.03 -18.69
CA ARG A 71 -2.47 -0.33 -20.08
C ARG A 71 -1.52 0.27 -21.11
N SER A 72 -0.82 1.34 -20.76
CA SER A 72 0.13 2.07 -21.63
C SER A 72 1.57 1.94 -21.15
N ALA A 73 1.88 0.95 -20.32
CA ALA A 73 3.19 0.80 -19.69
C ALA A 73 4.35 0.75 -20.69
N GLU A 74 4.19 0.05 -21.79
CA GLU A 74 5.23 -0.09 -22.83
C GLU A 74 5.30 1.10 -23.78
N GLY A 75 4.28 1.96 -23.84
CA GLY A 75 4.22 3.11 -24.73
C GLY A 75 4.09 2.75 -26.21
N ILE A 76 3.64 1.53 -26.52
CA ILE A 76 3.44 1.04 -27.91
C ILE A 76 2.02 1.38 -28.35
N GLU A 77 1.90 2.15 -29.42
CA GLU A 77 0.58 2.53 -29.97
C GLU A 77 -0.24 1.29 -30.38
N GLY A 78 -1.51 1.28 -29.98
CA GLY A 78 -2.44 0.19 -30.28
C GLY A 78 -2.24 -1.10 -29.46
N LYS A 79 -1.21 -1.15 -28.58
CA LYS A 79 -0.97 -2.28 -27.70
C LYS A 79 -1.50 -1.99 -26.30
N HIS A 80 -2.35 -2.89 -25.77
CA HIS A 80 -2.74 -2.87 -24.36
C HIS A 80 -1.72 -3.66 -23.54
N SER A 81 -1.00 -2.98 -22.64
CA SER A 81 -0.04 -3.62 -21.74
C SER A 81 -0.73 -4.29 -20.56
N THR A 82 -0.04 -5.23 -19.95
CA THR A 82 -0.48 -5.99 -18.77
C THR A 82 0.24 -5.52 -17.50
N PHE A 83 -0.16 -6.04 -16.32
CA PHE A 83 0.59 -5.80 -15.07
C PHE A 83 2.04 -6.27 -15.17
N ARG A 84 2.31 -7.35 -15.92
CA ARG A 84 3.67 -7.85 -16.12
C ARG A 84 4.54 -6.87 -16.90
N ASP A 85 3.95 -6.20 -17.88
CA ASP A 85 4.64 -5.22 -18.72
C ASP A 85 4.92 -3.89 -17.99
N CYS A 86 4.31 -3.67 -16.80
CA CYS A 86 4.56 -2.49 -15.98
C CYS A 86 5.94 -2.50 -15.30
N LEU A 87 6.55 -3.68 -15.08
CA LEU A 87 7.76 -3.78 -14.26
C LEU A 87 8.92 -2.92 -14.76
N PRO A 88 9.30 -2.92 -16.06
CA PRO A 88 10.41 -2.09 -16.53
C PRO A 88 10.19 -0.59 -16.25
N ARG A 89 8.96 -0.09 -16.42
CA ARG A 89 8.65 1.32 -16.13
C ARG A 89 8.74 1.65 -14.64
N ILE A 90 8.41 0.71 -13.76
CA ILE A 90 8.60 0.86 -12.31
C ILE A 90 10.09 0.89 -11.96
N GLU A 91 10.90 0.05 -12.61
CA GLU A 91 12.36 0.05 -12.47
C GLU A 91 12.97 1.38 -12.89
N ASP A 92 12.53 1.94 -14.02
CA ASP A 92 12.94 3.26 -14.50
C ASP A 92 12.53 4.37 -13.51
N ALA A 93 11.28 4.36 -13.03
CA ALA A 93 10.81 5.34 -12.05
C ALA A 93 11.65 5.27 -10.76
N LYS A 94 12.01 4.07 -10.30
CA LYS A 94 12.91 3.89 -9.16
C LYS A 94 14.30 4.44 -9.41
N ALA A 95 14.85 4.20 -10.58
CA ALA A 95 16.18 4.71 -10.96
C ALA A 95 16.26 6.25 -11.01
N ILE A 96 15.13 6.90 -11.34
CA ILE A 96 14.99 8.37 -11.32
C ILE A 96 14.85 8.91 -9.88
N GLY A 97 14.39 8.08 -8.92
CA GLY A 97 14.30 8.44 -7.52
C GLY A 97 12.85 8.62 -7.00
N PHE A 98 11.85 8.11 -7.71
CA PHE A 98 10.48 8.07 -7.21
C PHE A 98 10.31 7.00 -6.11
N ASP A 99 9.35 7.24 -5.21
CA ASP A 99 9.04 6.39 -4.06
C ASP A 99 7.76 5.58 -4.25
N ILE A 100 6.78 6.17 -4.93
CA ILE A 100 5.44 5.61 -5.08
C ILE A 100 5.03 5.62 -6.55
N ILE A 101 4.48 4.50 -7.00
CA ILE A 101 3.77 4.42 -8.28
C ILE A 101 2.29 4.64 -8.03
N TYR A 102 1.68 5.56 -8.75
CA TYR A 102 0.24 5.78 -8.74
C TYR A 102 -0.39 5.21 -10.00
N PHE A 103 -1.37 4.33 -9.81
CA PHE A 103 -2.17 3.81 -10.90
C PHE A 103 -3.57 4.46 -10.90
N PRO A 104 -4.02 5.05 -12.02
CA PRO A 104 -5.44 5.23 -12.28
C PRO A 104 -6.21 3.93 -12.10
N PRO A 105 -7.55 3.96 -11.98
CA PRO A 105 -8.32 2.76 -11.67
C PRO A 105 -7.96 1.57 -12.56
N ILE A 106 -7.80 0.41 -11.95
CA ILE A 106 -7.39 -0.84 -12.61
C ILE A 106 -8.55 -1.83 -12.78
N HIS A 107 -9.77 -1.33 -12.58
CA HIS A 107 -11.00 -2.13 -12.57
C HIS A 107 -11.59 -2.28 -13.98
N PRO A 108 -12.53 -3.25 -14.21
CA PRO A 108 -13.25 -3.37 -15.45
C PRO A 108 -13.94 -2.06 -15.87
N ILE A 109 -13.86 -1.72 -17.14
CA ILE A 109 -14.36 -0.46 -17.69
C ILE A 109 -15.72 -0.67 -18.33
N GLY A 110 -16.72 0.10 -17.92
CA GLY A 110 -18.08 0.04 -18.45
C GLY A 110 -18.17 0.30 -19.96
N ILE A 111 -19.18 -0.27 -20.57
CA ILE A 111 -19.45 -0.16 -22.01
C ILE A 111 -20.47 0.93 -22.34
N SER A 112 -21.41 1.23 -21.43
CA SER A 112 -22.42 2.28 -21.63
C SER A 112 -21.76 3.65 -21.64
N HIS A 113 -22.03 4.44 -22.69
CA HIS A 113 -21.45 5.77 -22.87
C HIS A 113 -19.90 5.79 -22.83
N ARG A 114 -19.28 4.69 -23.28
CA ARG A 114 -17.82 4.55 -23.28
C ARG A 114 -17.17 5.68 -24.08
N LYS A 115 -16.11 6.23 -23.53
CA LYS A 115 -15.32 7.29 -24.19
C LYS A 115 -14.42 6.68 -25.27
N GLY A 116 -14.32 7.41 -26.38
CA GLY A 116 -13.35 7.12 -27.43
C GLY A 116 -11.95 7.68 -27.15
N LYS A 117 -11.07 7.57 -28.12
CA LYS A 117 -9.70 8.13 -28.07
C LYS A 117 -9.73 9.62 -27.72
N ASN A 118 -8.72 10.08 -26.99
CA ASN A 118 -8.58 11.47 -26.58
C ASN A 118 -9.83 12.02 -25.87
N ASN A 119 -10.52 11.17 -25.09
CA ASN A 119 -11.73 11.50 -24.35
C ASN A 119 -12.92 11.92 -25.25
N SER A 120 -12.92 11.49 -26.52
CA SER A 120 -14.07 11.71 -27.44
C SER A 120 -15.36 11.17 -26.82
N VAL A 121 -16.47 11.83 -27.10
CA VAL A 121 -17.82 11.34 -26.74
C VAL A 121 -18.29 10.21 -27.65
N THR A 122 -17.64 10.03 -28.79
CA THR A 122 -17.91 8.94 -29.74
C THR A 122 -16.87 7.85 -29.53
N CYS A 123 -17.34 6.63 -29.26
CA CYS A 123 -16.52 5.44 -29.08
C CYS A 123 -16.55 4.62 -30.36
N GLU A 124 -15.38 4.20 -30.83
CA GLU A 124 -15.21 3.27 -31.94
C GLU A 124 -14.92 1.85 -31.44
N SER A 125 -15.06 0.88 -32.35
CA SER A 125 -14.70 -0.51 -32.02
C SER A 125 -13.23 -0.63 -31.66
N GLY A 126 -12.95 -1.19 -30.48
CA GLY A 126 -11.59 -1.33 -29.94
C GLY A 126 -11.15 -0.21 -29.02
N ASP A 127 -11.95 0.83 -28.83
CA ASP A 127 -11.65 1.86 -27.83
C ASP A 127 -11.79 1.29 -26.41
N VAL A 128 -10.76 1.49 -25.61
CA VAL A 128 -10.66 0.94 -24.23
C VAL A 128 -11.47 1.72 -23.18
N GLY A 129 -11.92 2.91 -23.52
CA GLY A 129 -12.68 3.76 -22.59
C GLY A 129 -11.87 4.45 -21.52
N SER A 130 -12.59 5.09 -20.59
CA SER A 130 -12.01 5.76 -19.43
C SER A 130 -11.92 4.80 -18.24
N PRO A 131 -10.76 4.66 -17.59
CA PRO A 131 -10.63 3.79 -16.42
C PRO A 131 -11.49 4.25 -15.23
N TRP A 132 -11.92 5.50 -15.19
CA TRP A 132 -12.84 6.00 -14.15
C TRP A 132 -14.31 5.60 -14.39
N ALA A 133 -14.66 5.07 -15.56
CA ALA A 133 -15.97 4.48 -15.80
C ALA A 133 -16.00 3.03 -15.27
N ILE A 134 -15.80 2.87 -13.96
CA ILE A 134 -15.62 1.58 -13.28
C ILE A 134 -16.89 0.75 -13.33
N GLY A 135 -16.76 -0.51 -13.73
CA GLY A 135 -17.80 -1.54 -13.66
C GLY A 135 -18.33 -1.97 -15.03
N ALA A 136 -18.25 -3.27 -15.26
CA ALA A 136 -18.73 -4.00 -16.43
C ALA A 136 -19.25 -5.37 -15.97
N GLU A 137 -19.58 -6.24 -16.93
CA GLU A 137 -20.01 -7.62 -16.64
C GLU A 137 -18.94 -8.42 -15.89
N GLU A 138 -17.67 -8.13 -16.14
CA GLU A 138 -16.51 -8.77 -15.51
C GLU A 138 -16.33 -8.36 -14.04
N GLY A 139 -17.05 -7.35 -13.56
CA GLY A 139 -17.04 -6.91 -12.18
C GLY A 139 -16.94 -5.40 -11.99
N GLY A 140 -16.66 -5.00 -10.75
CA GLY A 140 -16.54 -3.62 -10.34
C GLY A 140 -15.27 -3.36 -9.53
N HIS A 141 -15.36 -2.55 -8.47
CA HIS A 141 -14.24 -2.15 -7.61
C HIS A 141 -13.47 -3.30 -6.93
N ARG A 142 -14.01 -4.50 -6.92
CA ARG A 142 -13.37 -5.70 -6.36
C ARG A 142 -12.72 -6.61 -7.42
N SER A 143 -12.75 -6.17 -8.68
CA SER A 143 -12.18 -6.92 -9.82
C SER A 143 -11.10 -6.09 -10.51
N VAL A 144 -10.19 -6.74 -11.20
CA VAL A 144 -9.23 -6.08 -12.09
C VAL A 144 -9.68 -6.20 -13.54
N GLU A 145 -9.33 -5.21 -14.37
CA GLU A 145 -9.57 -5.23 -15.80
C GLU A 145 -8.88 -6.46 -16.42
N PRO A 146 -9.63 -7.37 -17.08
CA PRO A 146 -9.06 -8.62 -17.58
C PRO A 146 -7.90 -8.45 -18.57
N GLN A 147 -7.89 -7.35 -19.34
CA GLN A 147 -6.80 -7.06 -20.27
C GLN A 147 -5.49 -6.69 -19.55
N LEU A 148 -5.55 -6.24 -18.29
CA LEU A 148 -4.36 -6.03 -17.46
C LEU A 148 -3.80 -7.33 -16.89
N GLY A 149 -4.60 -8.39 -16.82
CA GLY A 149 -4.26 -9.68 -16.23
C GLY A 149 -5.14 -10.03 -15.03
N THR A 150 -4.59 -10.80 -14.10
CA THR A 150 -5.29 -11.29 -12.91
C THR A 150 -4.91 -10.51 -11.66
N ILE A 151 -5.67 -10.71 -10.58
CA ILE A 151 -5.29 -10.18 -9.26
C ILE A 151 -3.93 -10.74 -8.79
N ASP A 152 -3.59 -11.98 -9.17
CA ASP A 152 -2.30 -12.59 -8.84
C ASP A 152 -1.15 -11.90 -9.59
N ASP A 153 -1.38 -11.45 -10.82
CA ASP A 153 -0.42 -10.65 -11.58
C ASP A 153 -0.20 -9.28 -10.93
N PHE A 154 -1.26 -8.65 -10.45
CA PHE A 154 -1.15 -7.41 -9.68
C PHE A 154 -0.38 -7.64 -8.36
N VAL A 155 -0.70 -8.67 -7.60
CA VAL A 155 0.02 -9.03 -6.36
C VAL A 155 1.49 -9.34 -6.64
N TRP A 156 1.79 -10.00 -7.76
CA TRP A 156 3.16 -10.22 -8.20
C TRP A 156 3.90 -8.89 -8.44
N LEU A 157 3.27 -7.95 -9.18
CA LEU A 157 3.84 -6.63 -9.46
C LEU A 157 4.09 -5.85 -8.17
N LEU A 158 3.12 -5.84 -7.24
CA LEU A 158 3.24 -5.21 -5.93
C LEU A 158 4.44 -5.76 -5.14
N LYS A 159 4.62 -7.10 -5.13
CA LYS A 159 5.78 -7.72 -4.48
C LYS A 159 7.09 -7.32 -5.13
N LYS A 160 7.13 -7.13 -6.45
CA LYS A 160 8.33 -6.66 -7.17
C LYS A 160 8.65 -5.20 -6.82
N ALA A 161 7.65 -4.31 -6.83
CA ALA A 161 7.82 -2.91 -6.43
C ALA A 161 8.36 -2.81 -4.99
N ARG A 162 7.76 -3.54 -4.04
CA ARG A 162 8.20 -3.54 -2.63
C ARG A 162 9.63 -4.05 -2.43
N LYS A 163 10.08 -5.04 -3.21
CA LYS A 163 11.49 -5.48 -3.18
C LYS A 163 12.48 -4.39 -3.59
N MET A 164 12.03 -3.43 -4.38
CA MET A 164 12.82 -2.27 -4.79
C MET A 164 12.67 -1.07 -3.82
N GLY A 165 11.89 -1.25 -2.74
CA GLY A 165 11.59 -0.18 -1.79
C GLY A 165 10.61 0.86 -2.35
N MET A 166 9.71 0.45 -3.24
CA MET A 166 8.63 1.29 -3.77
C MET A 166 7.26 0.78 -3.31
N GLU A 167 6.32 1.70 -3.13
CA GLU A 167 4.92 1.37 -2.91
C GLU A 167 4.08 1.62 -4.16
N ILE A 168 2.89 0.99 -4.21
CA ILE A 168 1.89 1.24 -5.24
C ILE A 168 0.66 1.83 -4.57
N ALA A 169 0.23 3.00 -5.05
CA ALA A 169 -1.03 3.63 -4.71
C ALA A 169 -2.03 3.40 -5.83
N LEU A 170 -3.26 3.04 -5.47
CA LEU A 170 -4.36 2.89 -6.41
C LEU A 170 -5.32 4.06 -6.27
N ASP A 171 -5.82 4.55 -7.41
CA ASP A 171 -6.92 5.50 -7.43
C ASP A 171 -8.18 4.85 -6.82
N PHE A 172 -8.78 5.55 -5.89
CA PHE A 172 -10.06 5.15 -5.30
C PHE A 172 -11.17 6.07 -5.82
N ALA A 173 -11.60 5.83 -7.05
CA ALA A 173 -12.71 6.56 -7.66
C ALA A 173 -14.06 5.94 -7.22
N ILE A 174 -14.89 6.73 -6.54
CA ILE A 174 -16.22 6.29 -6.11
C ILE A 174 -17.20 6.23 -7.29
N ASN A 175 -16.94 7.01 -8.34
CA ASN A 175 -17.74 6.99 -9.57
C ASN A 175 -17.74 5.62 -10.21
N CYS A 176 -18.87 5.24 -10.78
CA CYS A 176 -18.99 3.99 -11.50
C CYS A 176 -19.76 4.16 -12.82
N SER A 177 -19.59 3.18 -13.69
CA SER A 177 -20.40 3.02 -14.90
C SER A 177 -21.83 2.57 -14.55
N PRO A 178 -22.84 2.88 -15.38
CA PRO A 178 -24.17 2.26 -15.27
C PRO A 178 -24.15 0.72 -15.34
N ASN A 179 -23.08 0.15 -15.89
CA ASN A 179 -22.89 -1.31 -15.98
C ASN A 179 -22.30 -1.95 -14.73
N HIS A 180 -21.99 -1.15 -13.69
CA HIS A 180 -21.41 -1.68 -12.45
C HIS A 180 -22.38 -2.66 -11.78
N PRO A 181 -21.94 -3.85 -11.33
CA PRO A 181 -22.80 -4.84 -10.69
C PRO A 181 -23.63 -4.27 -9.53
N TYR A 182 -23.05 -3.37 -8.74
CA TYR A 182 -23.74 -2.73 -7.60
C TYR A 182 -24.97 -1.91 -7.99
N VAL A 183 -25.08 -1.45 -9.24
CA VAL A 183 -26.29 -0.73 -9.69
C VAL A 183 -27.53 -1.62 -9.64
N ALA A 184 -27.35 -2.93 -9.87
CA ALA A 184 -28.41 -3.92 -9.76
C ALA A 184 -28.50 -4.56 -8.36
N GLU A 185 -27.34 -4.80 -7.71
CA GLU A 185 -27.26 -5.48 -6.39
C GLU A 185 -27.63 -4.56 -5.23
N HIS A 186 -27.30 -3.25 -5.35
CA HIS A 186 -27.44 -2.23 -4.32
C HIS A 186 -28.02 -0.92 -4.90
N PRO A 187 -29.24 -0.94 -5.46
CA PRO A 187 -29.82 0.23 -6.08
C PRO A 187 -30.00 1.41 -5.11
N GLU A 188 -30.08 1.14 -3.81
CA GLU A 188 -30.18 2.12 -2.73
C GLU A 188 -28.91 2.96 -2.54
N TRP A 189 -27.78 2.58 -3.12
CA TRP A 189 -26.52 3.34 -3.07
C TRP A 189 -26.44 4.42 -4.15
N PHE A 190 -27.40 4.46 -5.08
CA PHE A 190 -27.35 5.31 -6.27
C PHE A 190 -28.53 6.29 -6.30
N TYR A 191 -28.21 7.56 -6.53
CA TYR A 191 -29.22 8.54 -6.85
C TYR A 191 -29.69 8.36 -8.29
N ARG A 192 -31.01 8.30 -8.47
CA ARG A 192 -31.64 8.30 -9.79
C ARG A 192 -32.32 9.63 -10.02
N ARG A 193 -32.28 10.08 -11.25
CA ARG A 193 -33.07 11.25 -11.68
C ARG A 193 -34.55 10.87 -11.73
N PRO A 194 -35.46 11.87 -11.65
CA PRO A 194 -36.90 11.60 -11.73
C PRO A 194 -37.36 10.94 -13.04
N ASP A 195 -36.56 11.05 -14.09
CA ASP A 195 -36.81 10.44 -15.41
C ASP A 195 -36.22 9.02 -15.51
N GLY A 196 -35.66 8.47 -14.43
CA GLY A 196 -35.05 7.14 -14.37
C GLY A 196 -33.59 7.09 -14.77
#